data_5e742999bfbd48b121075e1eab53adf9
#
_entry.id   5e742999bfbd48b121075e1eab53adf9
#
_cell.length_a   1.000
_cell.length_b   1.000
_cell.length_c   1.000
_cell.angle_alpha   90.00
_cell.angle_beta   90.00
_cell.angle_gamma   90.00
#
_symmetry.space_group_name_H-M   'P 1'
#
loop_
_entity.id
_entity.type
_entity.pdbx_description
1 polymer ?
#
loop_
_entity_poly.entity_id
_entity_poly.type
_entity_poly.pdbx_seq_one_letter_code
_entity_poly.pdbx_strand_id
1 'polypeptide(L)'
;MFLSQENLHSFPVKKNKLSLIFKLFIVLLILTSVIFYQNIFLNTNNIVYAEEITIPILTYHNFTKDLGSSYSINIIEFEKQMNYLATHNYSVISLSELLKGLKNGQLPPKPVVITIDDGFKSTFTLAYPVLKKYNFPATLFIYTDFIEKNSNSLTWGEEIKEMTENNLEIGSHTLSHCNLLQYKENENYENYLARIKKEIFLSKEILESKIGGKVKFFAYPYGVYSPTIKNLVIQADYEGILNANIMNNTLNTDPFSLNRQIIFGNNLFNSFIQILNQQPLHTSKIFPDDGIIESDQFVKIGAILEDNNYDVKTLSMKLGGAKVGFNFNPENNEISFTPSKSLIKKSYIINISALDKNSNYLRKKSWLITIK
;
A
#
# COMPACT_ATOMS: atom_id res chain seq x y z
N MET A 1 -109.78 -10.97 -31.56
CA MET A 1 -109.51 -9.66 -32.16
C MET A 1 -108.01 -9.40 -32.12
N PHE A 2 -107.49 -9.14 -33.27
CA PHE A 2 -106.12 -8.97 -33.73
C PHE A 2 -105.21 -8.14 -32.81
N LEU A 3 -103.87 -8.49 -32.82
CA LEU A 3 -102.70 -7.70 -33.22
C LEU A 3 -101.48 -8.39 -32.63
N SER A 4 -100.57 -8.80 -33.31
CA SER A 4 -99.47 -8.60 -34.29
C SER A 4 -98.19 -8.70 -33.60
N GLN A 5 -97.35 -9.69 -34.07
CA GLN A 5 -95.94 -9.87 -33.70
C GLN A 5 -95.12 -8.76 -34.35
N GLU A 6 -94.32 -8.05 -33.56
CA GLU A 6 -93.25 -7.25 -34.08
C GLU A 6 -91.89 -7.92 -33.94
N ASN A 7 -91.15 -7.90 -35.03
CA ASN A 7 -89.85 -8.45 -35.27
C ASN A 7 -88.76 -7.73 -34.45
N LEU A 8 -88.03 -8.43 -33.63
CA LEU A 8 -86.79 -7.97 -33.07
C LEU A 8 -85.58 -8.35 -33.99
N HIS A 9 -85.07 -7.34 -34.72
CA HIS A 9 -83.87 -7.39 -35.49
C HIS A 9 -82.69 -7.55 -34.55
N SER A 10 -81.93 -8.66 -34.70
CA SER A 10 -80.62 -8.89 -34.06
C SER A 10 -79.56 -8.02 -34.74
N PHE A 11 -78.98 -7.09 -34.00
CA PHE A 11 -77.81 -6.33 -34.42
C PHE A 11 -76.50 -7.23 -34.30
N PRO A 12 -75.65 -7.25 -35.33
CA PRO A 12 -74.40 -8.00 -35.26
C PRO A 12 -73.42 -7.28 -34.30
N VAL A 13 -72.99 -8.01 -33.27
CA VAL A 13 -71.91 -7.57 -32.37
C VAL A 13 -70.59 -7.52 -33.14
N LYS A 14 -70.10 -6.34 -33.50
CA LYS A 14 -68.76 -6.13 -34.02
C LYS A 14 -67.76 -6.59 -32.97
N LYS A 15 -67.16 -7.76 -33.18
CA LYS A 15 -66.01 -8.22 -32.38
C LYS A 15 -64.91 -7.18 -32.49
N ASN A 16 -64.64 -6.52 -31.37
CA ASN A 16 -63.70 -5.41 -31.25
C ASN A 16 -62.26 -5.84 -31.64
N LYS A 17 -61.78 -5.41 -32.83
CA LYS A 17 -60.36 -5.44 -33.20
C LYS A 17 -59.49 -4.71 -32.20
N LEU A 18 -60.08 -3.77 -31.43
CA LEU A 18 -59.44 -3.03 -30.34
C LEU A 18 -58.96 -3.93 -29.19
N SER A 19 -59.68 -5.02 -28.90
CA SER A 19 -59.31 -6.01 -27.86
C SER A 19 -58.04 -6.79 -28.21
N LEU A 20 -57.80 -7.07 -29.49
CA LEU A 20 -56.57 -7.79 -29.91
C LEU A 20 -55.32 -6.89 -29.87
N ILE A 21 -55.45 -5.64 -30.31
CA ILE A 21 -54.39 -4.62 -30.27
C ILE A 21 -54.02 -4.34 -28.82
N PHE A 22 -55.00 -4.22 -27.92
CA PHE A 22 -54.73 -4.00 -26.49
C PHE A 22 -54.03 -5.17 -25.81
N LYS A 23 -54.39 -6.40 -26.17
CA LYS A 23 -53.68 -7.62 -25.69
C LYS A 23 -52.23 -7.70 -26.21
N LEU A 24 -52.00 -7.36 -27.48
CA LEU A 24 -50.67 -7.26 -28.06
C LEU A 24 -49.80 -6.20 -27.38
N PHE A 25 -50.38 -5.06 -27.04
CA PHE A 25 -49.70 -3.96 -26.34
C PHE A 25 -49.30 -4.38 -24.90
N ILE A 26 -50.16 -5.09 -24.18
CA ILE A 26 -49.85 -5.63 -22.86
C ILE A 26 -48.72 -6.69 -22.93
N VAL A 27 -48.77 -7.58 -23.92
CA VAL A 27 -47.68 -8.58 -24.11
C VAL A 27 -46.33 -7.90 -24.43
N LEU A 28 -46.39 -6.83 -25.27
CA LEU A 28 -45.18 -6.09 -25.60
C LEU A 28 -44.59 -5.36 -24.36
N LEU A 29 -45.47 -4.78 -23.52
CA LEU A 29 -45.07 -4.14 -22.25
C LEU A 29 -44.45 -5.15 -21.26
N ILE A 30 -45.01 -6.37 -21.17
CA ILE A 30 -44.44 -7.44 -20.34
C ILE A 30 -43.11 -7.88 -20.88
N LEU A 31 -42.98 -8.08 -22.20
CA LEU A 31 -41.71 -8.48 -22.83
C LEU A 31 -40.62 -7.43 -22.64
N THR A 32 -40.96 -6.13 -22.82
CA THR A 32 -39.98 -5.05 -22.59
C THR A 32 -39.60 -4.93 -21.12
N SER A 33 -40.51 -5.14 -20.18
CA SER A 33 -40.21 -5.16 -18.76
C SER A 33 -39.35 -6.36 -18.36
N VAL A 34 -39.56 -7.55 -18.94
CA VAL A 34 -38.72 -8.73 -18.70
C VAL A 34 -37.31 -8.54 -19.26
N ILE A 35 -37.19 -7.99 -20.49
CA ILE A 35 -35.88 -7.65 -21.08
C ILE A 35 -35.18 -6.57 -20.26
N PHE A 36 -35.88 -5.57 -19.77
CA PHE A 36 -35.32 -4.53 -18.90
C PHE A 36 -34.86 -5.10 -17.56
N TYR A 37 -35.65 -5.98 -16.93
CA TYR A 37 -35.28 -6.69 -15.70
C TYR A 37 -34.10 -7.64 -15.93
N GLN A 38 -34.06 -8.38 -17.05
CA GLN A 38 -32.91 -9.23 -17.41
C GLN A 38 -31.66 -8.40 -17.64
N ASN A 39 -31.72 -7.24 -18.31
CA ASN A 39 -30.58 -6.35 -18.48
C ASN A 39 -30.09 -5.75 -17.17
N ILE A 40 -31.00 -5.37 -16.25
CA ILE A 40 -30.62 -4.96 -14.90
C ILE A 40 -29.97 -6.11 -14.14
N PHE A 41 -30.55 -7.30 -14.16
CA PHE A 41 -30.03 -8.46 -13.46
C PHE A 41 -28.67 -8.94 -14.03
N LEU A 42 -28.47 -8.88 -15.33
CA LEU A 42 -27.19 -9.16 -15.97
C LEU A 42 -26.14 -8.06 -15.68
N ASN A 43 -26.54 -6.80 -15.60
CA ASN A 43 -25.63 -5.72 -15.19
C ASN A 43 -25.32 -5.73 -13.69
N THR A 44 -26.23 -6.16 -12.82
CA THR A 44 -25.95 -6.27 -11.39
C THR A 44 -25.07 -7.48 -11.05
N ASN A 45 -25.10 -8.53 -11.87
CA ASN A 45 -24.17 -9.67 -11.72
C ASN A 45 -22.78 -9.42 -12.35
N ASN A 46 -22.64 -8.37 -13.15
CA ASN A 46 -21.37 -7.81 -13.61
C ASN A 46 -21.07 -6.49 -12.87
N ILE A 47 -21.19 -6.47 -11.54
CA ILE A 47 -20.40 -5.54 -10.77
C ILE A 47 -18.95 -6.03 -10.96
N VAL A 48 -18.31 -5.57 -12.02
CA VAL A 48 -16.86 -5.50 -12.11
C VAL A 48 -16.52 -4.55 -10.98
N TYR A 49 -16.20 -5.10 -9.79
CA TYR A 49 -15.56 -4.29 -8.77
C TYR A 49 -14.38 -3.63 -9.48
N ALA A 50 -14.44 -2.32 -9.63
CA ALA A 50 -13.31 -1.58 -10.18
C ALA A 50 -12.10 -2.05 -9.36
N GLU A 51 -11.10 -2.62 -10.04
CA GLU A 51 -9.91 -3.16 -9.38
C GLU A 51 -9.34 -2.04 -8.51
N GLU A 52 -9.23 -2.29 -7.22
CA GLU A 52 -8.78 -1.28 -6.28
C GLU A 52 -7.40 -0.80 -6.70
N ILE A 53 -7.22 0.53 -6.86
CA ILE A 53 -5.94 1.09 -7.22
C ILE A 53 -4.94 0.76 -6.11
N THR A 54 -3.97 -0.08 -6.43
CA THR A 54 -2.86 -0.41 -5.54
C THR A 54 -1.63 0.46 -5.88
N ILE A 55 -0.92 0.88 -4.84
CA ILE A 55 0.16 1.84 -4.93
C ILE A 55 1.40 1.24 -4.27
N PRO A 56 2.24 0.51 -5.02
CA PRO A 56 3.54 0.08 -4.53
C PRO A 56 4.46 1.28 -4.26
N ILE A 57 5.06 1.34 -3.09
CA ILE A 57 6.20 2.21 -2.79
C ILE A 57 7.43 1.31 -2.71
N LEU A 58 8.21 1.31 -3.78
CA LEU A 58 9.42 0.49 -3.90
C LEU A 58 10.56 1.14 -3.13
N THR A 59 11.27 0.37 -2.30
CA THR A 59 12.37 0.88 -1.49
C THR A 59 13.66 0.17 -1.84
N TYR A 60 14.61 0.93 -2.34
CA TYR A 60 15.98 0.51 -2.64
C TYR A 60 16.93 1.10 -1.60
N HIS A 61 18.17 0.62 -1.54
CA HIS A 61 19.21 1.16 -0.65
C HIS A 61 20.52 1.39 -1.44
N ASN A 62 21.32 0.37 -1.61
CA ASN A 62 22.60 0.47 -2.29
C ASN A 62 22.56 -0.16 -3.68
N PHE A 63 23.39 0.35 -4.59
CA PHE A 63 23.52 -0.16 -5.95
C PHE A 63 24.94 -0.65 -6.20
N THR A 64 25.10 -1.69 -7.01
CA THR A 64 26.40 -2.30 -7.32
C THR A 64 26.47 -2.77 -8.76
N LYS A 65 27.68 -2.88 -9.30
CA LYS A 65 27.95 -3.55 -10.58
C LYS A 65 28.16 -5.06 -10.43
N ASP A 66 28.41 -5.50 -9.20
CA ASP A 66 28.62 -6.90 -8.84
C ASP A 66 27.27 -7.63 -8.59
N LEU A 67 27.36 -8.89 -8.16
CA LEU A 67 26.18 -9.64 -7.73
C LEU A 67 25.49 -8.92 -6.56
N GLY A 68 24.17 -8.84 -6.62
CA GLY A 68 23.37 -8.24 -5.56
C GLY A 68 23.47 -9.00 -4.23
N SER A 69 23.22 -8.29 -3.15
CA SER A 69 23.08 -8.82 -1.79
C SER A 69 21.74 -8.41 -1.19
N SER A 70 21.52 -8.65 0.11
CA SER A 70 20.23 -8.30 0.73
C SER A 70 19.83 -6.84 0.51
N TYR A 71 20.77 -5.88 0.66
CA TYR A 71 20.47 -4.44 0.53
C TYR A 71 21.18 -3.76 -0.65
N SER A 72 21.89 -4.51 -1.50
CA SER A 72 22.58 -3.98 -2.68
C SER A 72 22.04 -4.66 -3.93
N ILE A 73 21.36 -3.89 -4.79
CA ILE A 73 20.85 -4.40 -6.06
C ILE A 73 21.90 -4.20 -7.18
N ASN A 74 22.04 -5.20 -8.05
CA ASN A 74 22.82 -5.02 -9.28
C ASN A 74 22.16 -3.98 -10.18
N ILE A 75 22.96 -3.06 -10.74
CA ILE A 75 22.45 -1.96 -11.55
C ILE A 75 21.72 -2.42 -12.82
N ILE A 76 22.12 -3.56 -13.40
CA ILE A 76 21.43 -4.14 -14.57
C ILE A 76 20.02 -4.62 -14.18
N GLU A 77 19.86 -5.23 -13.00
CA GLU A 77 18.56 -5.64 -12.49
C GLU A 77 17.68 -4.44 -12.15
N PHE A 78 18.25 -3.37 -11.57
CA PHE A 78 17.54 -2.13 -11.34
C PHE A 78 17.04 -1.51 -12.66
N GLU A 79 17.92 -1.39 -13.66
CA GLU A 79 17.53 -0.86 -14.98
C GLU A 79 16.47 -1.73 -15.66
N LYS A 80 16.55 -3.06 -15.54
CA LYS A 80 15.52 -3.98 -16.03
C LYS A 80 14.16 -3.74 -15.36
N GLN A 81 14.14 -3.46 -14.04
CA GLN A 81 12.92 -3.10 -13.33
C GLN A 81 12.36 -1.76 -13.82
N MET A 82 13.20 -0.73 -14.00
CA MET A 82 12.76 0.58 -14.54
C MET A 82 12.23 0.45 -15.97
N ASN A 83 12.90 -0.31 -16.81
CA ASN A 83 12.44 -0.60 -18.18
C ASN A 83 11.07 -1.30 -18.17
N TYR A 84 10.87 -2.24 -17.23
CA TYR A 84 9.57 -2.91 -17.10
C TYR A 84 8.46 -1.92 -16.73
N LEU A 85 8.69 -1.03 -15.78
CA LEU A 85 7.72 0.01 -15.42
C LEU A 85 7.36 0.87 -16.65
N ALA A 86 8.37 1.34 -17.39
CA ALA A 86 8.18 2.17 -18.57
C ALA A 86 7.38 1.46 -19.69
N THR A 87 7.69 0.18 -19.96
CA THR A 87 7.09 -0.57 -21.09
C THR A 87 5.73 -1.20 -20.77
N HIS A 88 5.34 -1.29 -19.47
CA HIS A 88 4.07 -1.87 -19.04
C HIS A 88 3.06 -0.83 -18.51
N ASN A 89 3.24 0.44 -18.92
CA ASN A 89 2.34 1.56 -18.63
C ASN A 89 2.15 1.82 -17.12
N TYR A 90 3.20 1.64 -16.31
CA TYR A 90 3.19 2.11 -14.93
C TYR A 90 3.46 3.61 -14.90
N SER A 91 2.70 4.32 -14.08
CA SER A 91 2.91 5.74 -13.82
C SER A 91 3.83 5.89 -12.61
N VAL A 92 5.12 6.13 -12.84
CA VAL A 92 6.04 6.42 -11.74
C VAL A 92 5.81 7.85 -11.29
N ILE A 93 5.36 8.03 -10.04
CA ILE A 93 4.99 9.31 -9.45
C ILE A 93 5.85 9.63 -8.22
N SER A 94 5.99 10.91 -7.90
CA SER A 94 6.67 11.36 -6.68
C SER A 94 5.82 11.10 -5.43
N LEU A 95 6.42 11.12 -4.24
CA LEU A 95 5.66 11.08 -2.97
C LEU A 95 4.75 12.30 -2.82
N SER A 96 5.17 13.47 -3.30
CA SER A 96 4.32 14.67 -3.30
C SER A 96 3.08 14.51 -4.16
N GLU A 97 3.20 13.87 -5.34
CA GLU A 97 2.04 13.52 -6.18
C GLU A 97 1.16 12.46 -5.53
N LEU A 98 1.77 11.46 -4.88
CA LEU A 98 1.02 10.48 -4.09
C LEU A 98 0.17 11.16 -3.01
N LEU A 99 0.75 12.05 -2.19
CA LEU A 99 -0.01 12.75 -1.14
C LEU A 99 -1.18 13.57 -1.71
N LYS A 100 -0.96 14.26 -2.83
CA LYS A 100 -2.04 14.96 -3.53
C LYS A 100 -3.13 13.99 -3.99
N GLY A 101 -2.74 12.85 -4.55
CA GLY A 101 -3.66 11.81 -5.00
C GLY A 101 -4.48 11.20 -3.87
N LEU A 102 -3.86 10.90 -2.72
CA LEU A 102 -4.56 10.40 -1.52
C LEU A 102 -5.58 11.43 -1.02
N LYS A 103 -5.22 12.71 -1.01
CA LYS A 103 -6.13 13.80 -0.59
C LYS A 103 -7.31 13.99 -1.53
N ASN A 104 -7.10 13.86 -2.83
CA ASN A 104 -8.09 14.15 -3.86
C ASN A 104 -8.86 12.90 -4.33
N GLY A 105 -8.45 11.70 -3.89
CA GLY A 105 -9.03 10.44 -4.34
C GLY A 105 -8.71 10.07 -5.80
N GLN A 106 -7.65 10.66 -6.39
CA GLN A 106 -7.32 10.47 -7.81
C GLN A 106 -5.81 10.29 -8.00
N LEU A 107 -5.43 9.24 -8.71
CA LEU A 107 -4.07 8.93 -9.15
C LEU A 107 -4.08 8.49 -10.62
N PRO A 108 -2.95 8.63 -11.34
CA PRO A 108 -2.83 8.05 -12.67
C PRO A 108 -2.96 6.52 -12.62
N PRO A 109 -3.22 5.86 -13.76
CA PRO A 109 -3.27 4.39 -13.83
C PRO A 109 -1.95 3.75 -13.40
N LYS A 110 -2.04 2.60 -12.69
CA LYS A 110 -0.87 1.82 -12.25
C LYS A 110 0.20 2.68 -11.57
N PRO A 111 -0.13 3.45 -10.51
CA PRO A 111 0.82 4.32 -9.86
C PRO A 111 1.88 3.52 -9.10
N VAL A 112 3.14 3.95 -9.20
CA VAL A 112 4.28 3.39 -8.46
C VAL A 112 5.14 4.53 -7.95
N VAL A 113 5.63 4.40 -6.72
CA VAL A 113 6.60 5.35 -6.13
C VAL A 113 7.94 4.66 -5.95
N ILE A 114 9.03 5.36 -6.22
CA ILE A 114 10.39 4.90 -6.00
C ILE A 114 10.98 5.66 -4.82
N THR A 115 11.52 4.92 -3.83
CA THR A 115 12.27 5.49 -2.71
C THR A 115 13.64 4.84 -2.60
N ILE A 116 14.64 5.60 -2.14
CA ILE A 116 16.01 5.12 -1.95
C ILE A 116 16.47 5.60 -0.57
N ASP A 117 16.88 4.67 0.29
CA ASP A 117 17.26 4.98 1.66
C ASP A 117 18.79 5.15 1.82
N ASP A 118 19.20 5.70 2.96
CA ASP A 118 20.53 5.83 3.53
C ASP A 118 21.42 6.95 2.98
N GLY A 119 21.39 7.24 1.69
CA GLY A 119 22.27 8.26 1.09
C GLY A 119 23.63 7.72 0.63
N PHE A 120 23.68 6.48 0.14
CA PHE A 120 24.87 5.91 -0.48
C PHE A 120 25.24 6.62 -1.78
N LYS A 121 26.56 6.79 -2.01
CA LYS A 121 27.10 7.38 -3.24
C LYS A 121 26.68 6.66 -4.52
N SER A 122 26.45 5.36 -4.42
CA SER A 122 25.95 4.54 -5.54
C SER A 122 24.57 5.02 -6.06
N THR A 123 23.81 5.73 -5.24
CA THR A 123 22.56 6.36 -5.69
C THR A 123 22.83 7.38 -6.79
N PHE A 124 23.82 8.25 -6.60
CA PHE A 124 24.20 9.23 -7.63
C PHE A 124 24.93 8.58 -8.81
N THR A 125 25.91 7.72 -8.53
CA THR A 125 26.82 7.21 -9.57
C THR A 125 26.19 6.11 -10.43
N LEU A 126 25.22 5.36 -9.93
CA LEU A 126 24.61 4.22 -10.62
C LEU A 126 23.12 4.38 -10.83
N ALA A 127 22.32 4.64 -9.78
CA ALA A 127 20.87 4.66 -9.90
C ALA A 127 20.32 5.92 -10.59
N TYR A 128 20.85 7.09 -10.25
CA TYR A 128 20.38 8.36 -10.79
C TYR A 128 20.47 8.47 -12.32
N PRO A 129 21.56 8.04 -13.01
CA PRO A 129 21.58 7.99 -14.46
C PRO A 129 20.45 7.15 -15.06
N VAL A 130 20.09 6.04 -14.44
CA VAL A 130 18.96 5.20 -14.86
C VAL A 130 17.63 5.91 -14.65
N LEU A 131 17.39 6.49 -13.48
CA LEU A 131 16.18 7.27 -13.21
C LEU A 131 16.02 8.43 -14.21
N LYS A 132 17.12 9.16 -14.48
CA LYS A 132 17.15 10.26 -15.47
C LYS A 132 16.82 9.78 -16.88
N LYS A 133 17.34 8.62 -17.29
CA LYS A 133 17.04 8.00 -18.59
C LYS A 133 15.54 7.79 -18.82
N TYR A 134 14.81 7.38 -17.79
CA TYR A 134 13.38 7.13 -17.86
C TYR A 134 12.53 8.33 -17.43
N ASN A 135 13.15 9.44 -17.01
CA ASN A 135 12.51 10.61 -16.40
C ASN A 135 11.63 10.22 -15.20
N PHE A 136 12.08 9.29 -14.38
CA PHE A 136 11.37 8.81 -13.20
C PHE A 136 11.74 9.63 -11.97
N PRO A 137 10.75 10.19 -11.25
CA PRO A 137 10.96 10.78 -9.94
C PRO A 137 11.30 9.71 -8.90
N ALA A 138 12.02 10.12 -7.87
CA ALA A 138 12.27 9.29 -6.70
C ALA A 138 12.42 10.16 -5.45
N THR A 139 12.25 9.56 -4.26
CA THR A 139 12.51 10.23 -2.99
C THR A 139 13.68 9.58 -2.29
N LEU A 140 14.67 10.39 -1.94
CA LEU A 140 15.87 10.01 -1.20
C LEU A 140 15.65 10.23 0.29
N PHE A 141 15.66 9.16 1.10
CA PHE A 141 15.63 9.24 2.56
C PHE A 141 17.05 9.19 3.11
N ILE A 142 17.49 10.32 3.66
CA ILE A 142 18.87 10.54 4.08
C ILE A 142 18.96 10.63 5.60
N TYR A 143 19.89 9.87 6.21
CA TYR A 143 20.32 10.15 7.58
C TYR A 143 21.55 11.07 7.56
N THR A 144 21.41 12.22 8.22
CA THR A 144 22.28 13.37 7.98
C THR A 144 23.74 13.18 8.42
N ASP A 145 24.00 12.33 9.42
CA ASP A 145 25.35 12.05 9.91
C ASP A 145 26.20 11.23 8.94
N PHE A 146 25.59 10.65 7.90
CA PHE A 146 26.31 9.86 6.90
C PHE A 146 26.82 10.70 5.72
N ILE A 147 26.12 11.78 5.38
CA ILE A 147 26.47 12.60 4.23
C ILE A 147 27.82 13.25 4.42
N GLU A 148 28.70 13.16 3.41
CA GLU A 148 30.10 13.58 3.44
C GLU A 148 30.97 12.86 4.51
N LYS A 149 30.47 11.74 5.06
CA LYS A 149 31.18 11.00 6.10
C LYS A 149 32.39 10.25 5.56
N ASN A 150 32.28 9.72 4.36
CA ASN A 150 33.31 8.94 3.68
C ASN A 150 33.06 8.85 2.17
N SER A 151 33.93 8.14 1.44
CA SER A 151 33.86 7.99 -0.02
C SER A 151 32.61 7.25 -0.52
N ASN A 152 31.89 6.57 0.36
CA ASN A 152 30.67 5.81 0.00
C ASN A 152 29.37 6.59 0.30
N SER A 153 29.48 7.80 0.86
CA SER A 153 28.34 8.68 1.13
C SER A 153 28.19 9.75 0.05
N LEU A 154 26.96 10.22 -0.14
CA LEU A 154 26.66 11.38 -0.98
C LEU A 154 27.27 12.65 -0.44
N THR A 155 27.38 13.67 -1.30
CA THR A 155 27.81 15.02 -0.96
C THR A 155 26.65 16.02 -1.10
N TRP A 156 26.62 17.06 -0.22
CA TRP A 156 25.55 18.06 -0.22
C TRP A 156 25.58 18.97 -1.45
N GLY A 157 26.78 19.49 -1.74
CA GLY A 157 26.94 20.60 -2.68
C GLY A 157 26.76 20.23 -4.14
N GLU A 158 27.19 19.05 -4.53
CA GLU A 158 27.19 18.60 -5.95
C GLU A 158 26.10 17.58 -6.20
N GLU A 159 26.18 16.43 -5.54
CA GLU A 159 25.37 15.27 -5.90
C GLU A 159 23.90 15.40 -5.49
N ILE A 160 23.64 15.78 -4.22
CA ILE A 160 22.26 15.95 -3.73
C ILE A 160 21.60 17.13 -4.45
N LYS A 161 22.33 18.25 -4.63
CA LYS A 161 21.82 19.40 -5.35
C LYS A 161 21.43 19.06 -6.79
N GLU A 162 22.31 18.39 -7.54
CA GLU A 162 21.99 17.98 -8.92
C GLU A 162 20.74 17.09 -8.97
N MET A 163 20.63 16.11 -8.06
CA MET A 163 19.47 15.22 -8.02
C MET A 163 18.17 15.96 -7.71
N THR A 164 18.19 16.94 -6.76
CA THR A 164 17.00 17.70 -6.40
C THR A 164 16.55 18.67 -7.49
N GLU A 165 17.49 19.20 -8.29
CA GLU A 165 17.18 20.01 -9.46
C GLU A 165 16.59 19.17 -10.64
N ASN A 166 16.65 17.84 -10.54
CA ASN A 166 16.19 16.90 -11.57
C ASN A 166 15.18 15.87 -11.04
N ASN A 167 14.10 16.35 -10.41
CA ASN A 167 12.93 15.57 -9.99
C ASN A 167 13.13 14.55 -8.85
N LEU A 168 14.23 14.61 -8.08
CA LEU A 168 14.35 13.83 -6.86
C LEU A 168 13.95 14.65 -5.64
N GLU A 169 13.11 14.08 -4.78
CA GLU A 169 12.71 14.66 -3.52
C GLU A 169 13.65 14.17 -2.39
N ILE A 170 13.82 14.99 -1.36
CA ILE A 170 14.56 14.60 -0.17
C ILE A 170 13.61 14.37 1.00
N GLY A 171 13.77 13.25 1.68
CA GLY A 171 13.11 12.88 2.92
C GLY A 171 14.14 12.65 4.05
N SER A 172 13.67 12.70 5.29
CA SER A 172 14.50 12.44 6.46
C SER A 172 14.50 10.95 6.81
N HIS A 173 15.69 10.41 7.12
CA HIS A 173 15.89 9.08 7.68
C HIS A 173 16.56 9.14 9.05
N THR A 174 16.21 10.16 9.87
CA THR A 174 16.82 10.53 11.15
C THR A 174 18.19 11.19 11.02
N LEU A 175 18.77 11.54 12.16
CA LEU A 175 20.11 12.11 12.25
C LEU A 175 21.18 11.03 12.04
N SER A 176 21.11 9.92 12.79
CA SER A 176 22.16 8.91 12.91
C SER A 176 21.75 7.49 12.43
N HIS A 177 20.58 7.30 11.85
CA HIS A 177 20.02 6.01 11.48
C HIS A 177 19.85 5.05 12.67
N CYS A 178 19.58 5.57 13.86
CA CYS A 178 19.40 4.72 15.05
C CYS A 178 18.04 4.00 15.04
N ASN A 179 17.99 2.85 15.71
CA ASN A 179 16.72 2.22 16.04
C ASN A 179 15.99 3.07 17.09
N LEU A 180 14.90 3.72 16.67
CA LEU A 180 14.16 4.66 17.51
C LEU A 180 13.48 4.00 18.73
N LEU A 181 13.30 2.67 18.75
CA LEU A 181 12.76 1.94 19.90
C LEU A 181 13.82 1.52 20.91
N GLN A 182 15.10 1.66 20.57
CA GLN A 182 16.18 1.18 21.39
C GLN A 182 16.66 2.23 22.39
N TYR A 183 16.65 1.87 23.68
CA TYR A 183 17.32 2.63 24.72
C TYR A 183 18.82 2.39 24.66
N LYS A 184 19.60 3.40 24.98
CA LYS A 184 21.03 3.25 25.26
C LYS A 184 21.22 2.66 26.66
N GLU A 185 22.39 2.12 26.90
CA GLU A 185 22.76 1.63 28.23
C GLU A 185 22.60 2.73 29.29
N ASN A 186 21.94 2.43 30.42
CA ASN A 186 21.65 3.37 31.52
C ASN A 186 20.85 4.62 31.12
N GLU A 187 20.16 4.63 29.98
CA GLU A 187 19.34 5.74 29.51
C GLU A 187 17.96 5.68 30.19
N ASN A 188 17.59 6.71 30.96
CA ASN A 188 16.24 6.87 31.47
C ASN A 188 15.28 7.36 30.37
N TYR A 189 13.97 7.31 30.64
CA TYR A 189 12.94 7.67 29.67
C TYR A 189 13.05 9.12 29.18
N GLU A 190 13.37 10.07 30.04
CA GLU A 190 13.48 11.49 29.68
C GLU A 190 14.64 11.72 28.69
N ASN A 191 15.82 11.14 28.99
CA ASN A 191 17.00 11.22 28.12
C ASN A 191 16.76 10.51 26.79
N TYR A 192 16.11 9.33 26.82
CA TYR A 192 15.67 8.62 25.62
C TYR A 192 14.77 9.51 24.76
N LEU A 193 13.71 10.10 25.35
CA LEU A 193 12.77 10.94 24.61
C LEU A 193 13.45 12.20 24.04
N ALA A 194 14.35 12.83 24.80
CA ALA A 194 15.14 13.98 24.33
C ALA A 194 16.02 13.58 23.11
N ARG A 195 16.67 12.43 23.19
CA ARG A 195 17.47 11.89 22.07
C ARG A 195 16.61 11.59 20.85
N ILE A 196 15.45 10.94 21.01
CA ILE A 196 14.55 10.66 19.90
C ILE A 196 14.01 11.95 19.26
N LYS A 197 13.68 12.95 20.06
CA LYS A 197 13.34 14.29 19.53
C LYS A 197 14.47 14.86 18.68
N LYS A 198 15.72 14.79 19.17
CA LYS A 198 16.88 15.27 18.42
C LYS A 198 17.04 14.51 17.08
N GLU A 199 16.89 13.20 17.08
CA GLU A 199 16.95 12.39 15.85
C GLU A 199 15.95 12.84 14.78
N ILE A 200 14.75 13.27 15.19
CA ILE A 200 13.65 13.63 14.30
C ILE A 200 13.70 15.10 13.87
N PHE A 201 13.82 16.02 14.83
CA PHE A 201 13.70 17.45 14.56
C PHE A 201 14.99 18.03 13.97
N LEU A 202 16.15 17.69 14.55
CA LEU A 202 17.42 18.22 14.06
C LEU A 202 17.78 17.68 12.67
N SER A 203 17.42 16.43 12.36
CA SER A 203 17.61 15.90 10.99
C SER A 203 16.84 16.72 9.96
N LYS A 204 15.58 17.10 10.26
CA LYS A 204 14.78 17.95 9.38
C LYS A 204 15.41 19.33 9.21
N GLU A 205 15.79 19.97 10.31
CA GLU A 205 16.42 21.29 10.31
C GLU A 205 17.69 21.31 9.45
N ILE A 206 18.57 20.32 9.63
CA ILE A 206 19.78 20.19 8.83
C ILE A 206 19.45 19.99 7.35
N LEU A 207 18.53 19.08 7.02
CA LEU A 207 18.13 18.84 5.63
C LEU A 207 17.57 20.10 4.97
N GLU A 208 16.62 20.77 5.61
CA GLU A 208 16.00 22.00 5.09
C GLU A 208 17.02 23.12 4.89
N SER A 209 17.96 23.27 5.82
CA SER A 209 19.07 24.23 5.71
C SER A 209 19.99 23.91 4.52
N LYS A 210 20.24 22.64 4.23
CA LYS A 210 21.15 22.20 3.15
C LYS A 210 20.52 22.25 1.76
N ILE A 211 19.23 21.92 1.65
CA ILE A 211 18.53 21.88 0.36
C ILE A 211 17.81 23.20 0.01
N GLY A 212 17.67 24.12 0.99
CA GLY A 212 16.97 25.40 0.80
C GLY A 212 15.46 25.26 0.59
N GLY A 213 14.84 24.18 1.07
CA GLY A 213 13.42 23.88 0.89
C GLY A 213 12.83 23.03 2.01
N LYS A 214 11.50 22.81 1.99
CA LYS A 214 10.82 22.00 3.00
C LYS A 214 11.07 20.50 2.78
N VAL A 215 11.35 19.77 3.87
CA VAL A 215 11.41 18.32 3.93
C VAL A 215 10.07 17.79 4.45
N LYS A 216 9.29 17.17 3.57
CA LYS A 216 7.90 16.76 3.83
C LYS A 216 7.77 15.32 4.32
N PHE A 217 8.79 14.48 4.07
CA PHE A 217 8.71 13.04 4.24
C PHE A 217 9.70 12.54 5.28
N PHE A 218 9.24 11.57 6.07
CA PHE A 218 10.05 10.86 7.05
C PHE A 218 9.94 9.36 6.84
N ALA A 219 11.05 8.63 6.82
CA ALA A 219 11.07 7.17 6.84
C ALA A 219 11.74 6.67 8.13
N TYR A 220 11.09 5.74 8.82
CA TYR A 220 11.66 5.14 10.03
C TYR A 220 12.82 4.23 9.67
N PRO A 221 14.04 4.40 10.27
CA PRO A 221 15.08 3.39 10.20
C PRO A 221 14.56 2.02 10.64
N TYR A 222 14.90 0.97 9.89
CA TYR A 222 14.40 -0.40 10.12
C TYR A 222 12.87 -0.56 10.05
N GLY A 223 12.13 0.51 9.73
CA GLY A 223 10.67 0.56 9.70
C GLY A 223 10.01 0.48 11.08
N VAL A 224 10.75 0.65 12.17
CA VAL A 224 10.26 0.46 13.54
C VAL A 224 9.85 1.77 14.19
N TYR A 225 8.69 1.77 14.86
CA TYR A 225 8.14 2.93 15.54
C TYR A 225 7.20 2.52 16.68
N SER A 226 6.81 3.48 17.50
CA SER A 226 5.72 3.37 18.47
C SER A 226 4.73 4.53 18.29
N PRO A 227 3.54 4.50 18.88
CA PRO A 227 2.62 5.64 18.85
C PRO A 227 3.26 6.94 19.34
N THR A 228 4.09 6.90 20.39
CA THR A 228 4.84 8.05 20.87
C THR A 228 5.78 8.62 19.82
N ILE A 229 6.55 7.77 19.14
CA ILE A 229 7.46 8.20 18.08
C ILE A 229 6.69 8.74 16.87
N LYS A 230 5.60 8.08 16.44
CA LYS A 230 4.73 8.59 15.38
C LYS A 230 4.23 10.00 15.70
N ASN A 231 3.78 10.25 16.92
CA ASN A 231 3.33 11.57 17.35
C ASN A 231 4.46 12.62 17.29
N LEU A 232 5.69 12.27 17.65
CA LEU A 232 6.83 13.18 17.53
C LEU A 232 7.14 13.53 16.07
N VAL A 233 7.06 12.56 15.16
CA VAL A 233 7.26 12.81 13.72
C VAL A 233 6.16 13.73 13.17
N ILE A 234 4.90 13.53 13.57
CA ILE A 234 3.78 14.43 13.22
C ILE A 234 4.03 15.85 13.78
N GLN A 235 4.47 15.97 15.05
CA GLN A 235 4.80 17.26 15.66
C GLN A 235 5.97 17.96 14.96
N ALA A 236 6.85 17.26 14.30
CA ALA A 236 7.92 17.83 13.49
C ALA A 236 7.45 18.32 12.11
N ASP A 237 6.13 18.36 11.84
CA ASP A 237 5.53 18.87 10.61
C ASP A 237 5.97 18.13 9.34
N TYR A 238 6.08 16.78 9.43
CA TYR A 238 6.18 15.95 8.25
C TYR A 238 4.78 15.64 7.70
N GLU A 239 4.63 15.71 6.37
CA GLU A 239 3.36 15.51 5.67
C GLU A 239 3.10 14.04 5.31
N GLY A 240 4.17 13.24 5.18
CA GLY A 240 4.10 11.81 4.89
C GLY A 240 5.12 11.00 5.68
N ILE A 241 4.67 9.89 6.28
CA ILE A 241 5.51 9.03 7.12
C ILE A 241 5.49 7.60 6.57
N LEU A 242 6.69 7.06 6.34
CA LEU A 242 6.88 5.76 5.72
C LEU A 242 7.40 4.75 6.75
N ASN A 243 6.75 3.60 6.79
CA ASN A 243 7.13 2.44 7.60
C ASN A 243 7.74 1.33 6.71
N ALA A 244 7.96 0.13 7.27
CA ALA A 244 8.40 -1.05 6.52
C ALA A 244 7.37 -2.20 6.58
N ASN A 245 6.09 -1.89 6.72
CA ASN A 245 5.04 -2.88 6.53
C ASN A 245 5.03 -3.31 5.05
N ILE A 246 5.28 -4.58 4.81
CA ILE A 246 5.52 -5.11 3.46
C ILE A 246 4.18 -5.37 2.77
N MET A 247 3.52 -4.31 2.30
CA MET A 247 2.28 -4.37 1.52
C MET A 247 2.13 -3.13 0.63
N ASN A 248 1.29 -3.22 -0.41
CA ASN A 248 0.95 -2.07 -1.22
C ASN A 248 -0.07 -1.17 -0.52
N ASN A 249 -0.03 0.11 -0.86
CA ASN A 249 -0.99 1.09 -0.39
C ASN A 249 -2.22 1.13 -1.30
N THR A 250 -3.25 1.83 -0.85
CA THR A 250 -4.47 2.14 -1.61
C THR A 250 -4.80 3.63 -1.45
N LEU A 251 -5.81 4.12 -2.14
CA LEU A 251 -6.28 5.51 -1.98
C LEU A 251 -6.74 5.84 -0.54
N ASN A 252 -7.07 4.81 0.26
CA ASN A 252 -7.51 4.97 1.65
C ASN A 252 -6.36 4.86 2.67
N THR A 253 -5.10 4.74 2.21
CA THR A 253 -3.96 4.63 3.12
C THR A 253 -3.70 5.95 3.84
N ASP A 254 -3.50 5.87 5.18
CA ASP A 254 -3.12 7.01 6.01
C ASP A 254 -1.74 7.55 5.56
N PRO A 255 -1.63 8.85 5.16
CA PRO A 255 -0.35 9.47 4.81
C PRO A 255 0.71 9.36 5.90
N PHE A 256 0.28 9.28 7.17
CA PHE A 256 1.18 9.09 8.31
C PHE A 256 1.49 7.60 8.60
N SER A 257 1.22 6.71 7.65
CA SER A 257 1.49 5.27 7.77
C SER A 257 1.63 4.59 6.41
N LEU A 258 2.40 5.20 5.49
CA LEU A 258 2.65 4.66 4.16
C LEU A 258 3.51 3.39 4.24
N ASN A 259 3.04 2.33 3.62
CA ASN A 259 3.71 1.03 3.58
C ASN A 259 4.73 0.98 2.46
N ARG A 260 5.83 0.21 2.63
CA ARG A 260 6.90 0.11 1.64
C ARG A 260 7.23 -1.33 1.29
N GLN A 261 7.60 -1.55 0.04
CA GLN A 261 8.09 -2.81 -0.49
C GLN A 261 9.61 -2.76 -0.62
N ILE A 262 10.34 -3.39 0.30
CA ILE A 262 11.79 -3.44 0.25
C ILE A 262 12.22 -4.37 -0.90
N ILE A 263 13.01 -3.84 -1.81
CA ILE A 263 13.58 -4.58 -2.94
C ILE A 263 14.97 -5.08 -2.55
N PHE A 264 15.07 -6.38 -2.30
CA PHE A 264 16.33 -7.03 -2.01
C PHE A 264 17.09 -7.36 -3.30
N GLY A 265 18.40 -7.14 -3.31
CA GLY A 265 19.24 -7.37 -4.49
C GLY A 265 19.39 -8.83 -4.91
N ASN A 266 19.02 -9.77 -4.06
CA ASN A 266 18.96 -11.21 -4.36
C ASN A 266 17.55 -11.69 -4.75
N ASN A 267 16.56 -10.80 -4.87
CA ASN A 267 15.23 -11.16 -5.30
C ASN A 267 15.23 -11.49 -6.81
N LEU A 268 14.48 -12.53 -7.17
CA LEU A 268 14.21 -12.83 -8.56
C LEU A 268 13.32 -11.75 -9.18
N PHE A 269 13.48 -11.48 -10.47
CA PHE A 269 12.64 -10.52 -11.20
C PHE A 269 11.14 -10.82 -11.08
N ASN A 270 10.75 -12.09 -11.03
CA ASN A 270 9.35 -12.48 -10.82
C ASN A 270 8.80 -11.98 -9.46
N SER A 271 9.64 -11.87 -8.43
CA SER A 271 9.21 -11.30 -7.14
C SER A 271 8.89 -9.81 -7.26
N PHE A 272 9.63 -9.07 -8.09
CA PHE A 272 9.31 -7.67 -8.41
C PHE A 272 7.93 -7.56 -9.09
N ILE A 273 7.63 -8.42 -10.07
CA ILE A 273 6.31 -8.47 -10.71
C ILE A 273 5.20 -8.79 -9.70
N GLN A 274 5.43 -9.73 -8.78
CA GLN A 274 4.47 -10.05 -7.72
C GLN A 274 4.22 -8.86 -6.78
N ILE A 275 5.25 -8.08 -6.45
CA ILE A 275 5.11 -6.86 -5.65
C ILE A 275 4.20 -5.85 -6.35
N LEU A 276 4.41 -5.60 -7.65
CA LEU A 276 3.62 -4.65 -8.42
C LEU A 276 2.13 -5.04 -8.49
N ASN A 277 1.82 -6.33 -8.54
CA ASN A 277 0.46 -6.86 -8.64
C ASN A 277 -0.14 -7.27 -7.28
N GLN A 278 0.56 -7.03 -6.17
CA GLN A 278 0.07 -7.38 -4.84
C GLN A 278 -1.18 -6.58 -4.48
N GLN A 279 -2.22 -7.28 -4.06
CA GLN A 279 -3.50 -6.70 -3.64
C GLN A 279 -3.57 -6.58 -2.11
N PRO A 280 -4.35 -5.65 -1.56
CA PRO A 280 -4.60 -5.60 -0.12
C PRO A 280 -5.44 -6.81 0.32
N LEU A 281 -5.14 -7.33 1.49
CA LEU A 281 -6.00 -8.23 2.25
C LEU A 281 -6.71 -7.39 3.31
N HIS A 282 -7.98 -7.06 3.05
CA HIS A 282 -8.76 -6.18 3.91
C HIS A 282 -9.07 -6.83 5.24
N THR A 283 -9.03 -6.03 6.29
CA THR A 283 -9.27 -6.47 7.67
C THR A 283 -10.12 -5.45 8.41
N SER A 284 -11.18 -5.89 9.06
CA SER A 284 -12.02 -5.07 9.95
C SER A 284 -11.36 -4.82 11.31
N LYS A 285 -10.50 -5.74 11.74
CA LYS A 285 -9.79 -5.65 13.01
C LYS A 285 -8.45 -6.34 12.95
N ILE A 286 -7.45 -5.80 13.65
CA ILE A 286 -6.18 -6.44 13.96
C ILE A 286 -6.04 -6.67 15.45
N PHE A 287 -5.19 -7.59 15.86
CA PHE A 287 -4.93 -7.92 17.27
C PHE A 287 -3.41 -7.90 17.52
N PRO A 288 -2.93 -7.27 18.60
CA PRO A 288 -3.64 -6.26 19.38
C PRO A 288 -3.98 -5.02 18.55
N ASP A 289 -5.06 -4.32 18.86
CA ASP A 289 -5.58 -3.19 18.05
C ASP A 289 -4.72 -1.92 18.16
N ASP A 290 -4.02 -1.73 19.26
CA ASP A 290 -3.05 -0.65 19.46
C ASP A 290 -1.62 -1.00 18.96
N GLY A 291 -1.40 -2.24 18.54
CA GLY A 291 -0.08 -2.73 18.11
C GLY A 291 0.93 -2.87 19.26
N ILE A 292 0.49 -2.90 20.52
CA ILE A 292 1.35 -2.96 21.70
C ILE A 292 1.13 -4.29 22.46
N ILE A 293 2.24 -4.91 22.88
CA ILE A 293 2.23 -6.11 23.74
C ILE A 293 3.15 -5.85 24.93
N GLU A 294 2.66 -6.07 26.13
CA GLU A 294 3.51 -6.10 27.32
C GLU A 294 4.39 -7.38 27.28
N SER A 295 5.66 -7.25 27.67
CA SER A 295 6.70 -8.25 27.39
C SER A 295 6.44 -9.65 27.96
N ASP A 296 5.67 -9.76 29.03
CA ASP A 296 5.32 -10.99 29.74
C ASP A 296 3.96 -11.58 29.34
N GLN A 297 3.23 -10.91 28.41
CA GLN A 297 1.88 -11.34 28.02
C GLN A 297 1.89 -12.25 26.79
N PHE A 298 1.11 -13.32 26.87
CA PHE A 298 0.82 -14.22 25.74
C PHE A 298 -0.50 -13.80 25.09
N VAL A 299 -0.48 -12.70 24.35
CA VAL A 299 -1.68 -12.14 23.73
C VAL A 299 -1.93 -12.75 22.35
N LYS A 300 -3.20 -12.76 21.97
CA LYS A 300 -3.61 -13.15 20.62
C LYS A 300 -3.13 -12.11 19.61
N ILE A 301 -2.42 -12.57 18.58
CA ILE A 301 -1.96 -11.79 17.43
C ILE A 301 -2.72 -12.28 16.20
N GLY A 302 -3.30 -11.39 15.42
CA GLY A 302 -4.07 -11.79 14.25
C GLY A 302 -4.94 -10.71 13.67
N ALA A 303 -5.95 -11.11 12.89
CA ALA A 303 -6.89 -10.20 12.25
C ALA A 303 -8.24 -10.88 11.98
N ILE A 304 -9.28 -10.06 11.79
CA ILE A 304 -10.55 -10.46 11.15
C ILE A 304 -10.51 -9.99 9.71
N LEU A 305 -10.62 -10.92 8.75
CA LEU A 305 -10.61 -10.63 7.32
C LEU A 305 -12.01 -10.20 6.87
N GLU A 306 -12.09 -9.13 6.06
CA GLU A 306 -13.39 -8.52 5.67
C GLU A 306 -14.03 -9.20 4.46
N ASP A 307 -13.21 -9.66 3.51
CA ASP A 307 -13.72 -10.22 2.27
C ASP A 307 -13.38 -11.70 2.14
N ASN A 308 -14.07 -12.40 1.20
CA ASN A 308 -13.87 -13.81 0.92
C ASN A 308 -13.22 -14.04 -0.45
N ASN A 309 -12.58 -13.02 -1.04
CA ASN A 309 -11.95 -13.09 -2.35
C ASN A 309 -10.56 -13.75 -2.33
N TYR A 310 -10.21 -14.42 -1.25
CA TYR A 310 -8.94 -15.15 -1.10
C TYR A 310 -9.18 -16.65 -0.95
N ASP A 311 -8.21 -17.43 -1.41
CA ASP A 311 -8.20 -18.88 -1.20
C ASP A 311 -7.70 -19.20 0.22
N VAL A 312 -8.62 -19.66 1.07
CA VAL A 312 -8.36 -20.04 2.47
C VAL A 312 -7.23 -21.07 2.60
N LYS A 313 -7.09 -21.98 1.63
CA LYS A 313 -6.03 -23.01 1.66
C LYS A 313 -4.63 -22.42 1.51
N THR A 314 -4.52 -21.20 0.99
CA THR A 314 -3.25 -20.49 0.79
C THR A 314 -2.92 -19.52 1.91
N LEU A 315 -3.81 -19.37 2.93
CA LEU A 315 -3.56 -18.53 4.07
C LEU A 315 -2.21 -18.83 4.72
N SER A 316 -1.48 -17.79 5.02
CA SER A 316 -0.16 -17.87 5.65
C SER A 316 0.01 -16.71 6.62
N MET A 317 0.61 -16.99 7.77
CA MET A 317 0.94 -15.98 8.77
C MET A 317 2.42 -16.02 9.09
N LYS A 318 3.05 -14.83 9.20
CA LYS A 318 4.46 -14.68 9.58
C LYS A 318 4.60 -13.66 10.70
N LEU A 319 5.53 -13.93 11.61
CA LEU A 319 5.95 -13.07 12.70
C LEU A 319 7.43 -12.75 12.54
N GLY A 320 7.78 -11.48 12.28
CA GLY A 320 9.17 -11.07 12.08
C GLY A 320 9.88 -11.82 10.94
N GLY A 321 9.14 -12.18 9.88
CA GLY A 321 9.63 -12.93 8.74
C GLY A 321 9.52 -14.46 8.85
N ALA A 322 9.47 -15.02 10.07
CA ALA A 322 9.32 -16.45 10.29
C ALA A 322 7.84 -16.88 10.14
N LYS A 323 7.60 -18.00 9.45
CA LYS A 323 6.25 -18.59 9.35
C LYS A 323 5.83 -19.14 10.71
N VAL A 324 4.59 -18.85 11.13
CA VAL A 324 4.00 -19.34 12.37
C VAL A 324 2.77 -20.20 12.07
N GLY A 325 2.47 -21.17 12.97
CA GLY A 325 1.19 -21.85 12.97
C GLY A 325 0.09 -20.90 13.42
N PHE A 326 -1.10 -21.01 12.85
CA PHE A 326 -2.24 -20.17 13.20
C PHE A 326 -3.55 -20.98 13.25
N ASN A 327 -4.54 -20.44 13.93
CA ASN A 327 -5.92 -20.89 13.87
C ASN A 327 -6.72 -20.00 12.92
N PHE A 328 -7.60 -20.60 12.10
CA PHE A 328 -8.55 -19.88 11.28
C PHE A 328 -9.98 -20.32 11.66
N ASN A 329 -10.80 -19.35 12.03
CA ASN A 329 -12.22 -19.57 12.29
C ASN A 329 -13.05 -19.06 11.09
N PRO A 330 -13.70 -19.95 10.32
CA PRO A 330 -14.47 -19.55 9.14
C PRO A 330 -15.80 -18.85 9.48
N GLU A 331 -16.30 -18.95 10.73
CA GLU A 331 -17.57 -18.33 11.12
C GLU A 331 -17.46 -16.81 11.20
N ASN A 332 -16.31 -16.29 11.61
CA ASN A 332 -16.04 -14.86 11.74
C ASN A 332 -14.83 -14.39 10.94
N ASN A 333 -14.26 -15.23 10.07
CA ASN A 333 -13.06 -14.98 9.28
C ASN A 333 -11.83 -14.53 10.12
N GLU A 334 -11.73 -15.00 11.36
CA GLU A 334 -10.60 -14.68 12.23
C GLU A 334 -9.41 -15.59 11.94
N ILE A 335 -8.25 -15.00 11.64
CA ILE A 335 -6.96 -15.66 11.62
C ILE A 335 -6.14 -15.19 12.82
N SER A 336 -5.67 -16.10 13.66
CA SER A 336 -4.97 -15.74 14.88
C SER A 336 -3.92 -16.76 15.31
N PHE A 337 -2.95 -16.27 16.08
CA PHE A 337 -1.85 -16.99 16.67
C PHE A 337 -1.58 -16.43 18.07
N THR A 338 -1.29 -17.31 19.03
CA THR A 338 -0.83 -16.91 20.35
C THR A 338 0.57 -17.48 20.56
N PRO A 339 1.59 -16.63 20.85
CA PRO A 339 2.95 -17.11 21.12
C PRO A 339 2.97 -18.05 22.31
N SER A 340 3.70 -19.17 22.22
CA SER A 340 3.92 -20.09 23.33
C SER A 340 5.14 -19.74 24.18
N LYS A 341 5.91 -18.73 23.75
CA LYS A 341 7.11 -18.21 24.44
C LYS A 341 7.10 -16.68 24.36
N SER A 342 7.73 -16.02 25.33
CA SER A 342 7.90 -14.57 25.32
C SER A 342 8.58 -14.08 24.07
N LEU A 343 8.09 -12.97 23.54
CA LEU A 343 8.68 -12.29 22.39
C LEU A 343 9.89 -11.49 22.85
N ILE A 344 11.06 -11.77 22.25
CA ILE A 344 12.36 -11.24 22.73
C ILE A 344 12.81 -9.96 22.03
N LYS A 345 12.28 -9.66 20.84
CA LYS A 345 12.62 -8.42 20.09
C LYS A 345 11.69 -7.30 20.55
N LYS A 346 12.13 -6.04 20.43
CA LYS A 346 11.33 -4.86 20.74
C LYS A 346 10.17 -4.64 19.75
N SER A 347 10.22 -5.28 18.58
CA SER A 347 9.16 -5.19 17.59
C SER A 347 9.16 -6.36 16.61
N TYR A 348 7.98 -6.62 16.02
CA TYR A 348 7.80 -7.63 14.99
C TYR A 348 6.84 -7.11 13.92
N ILE A 349 7.19 -7.32 12.65
CA ILE A 349 6.25 -7.15 11.55
C ILE A 349 5.43 -8.42 11.42
N ILE A 350 4.11 -8.27 11.49
CA ILE A 350 3.14 -9.33 11.22
C ILE A 350 2.79 -9.27 9.74
N ASN A 351 2.72 -10.43 9.10
CA ASN A 351 2.23 -10.55 7.74
C ASN A 351 1.19 -11.66 7.69
N ILE A 352 0.01 -11.34 7.17
CA ILE A 352 -1.00 -12.30 6.74
C ILE A 352 -1.09 -12.20 5.22
N SER A 353 -1.11 -13.34 4.55
CA SER A 353 -1.22 -13.38 3.09
C SER A 353 -2.02 -14.59 2.61
N ALA A 354 -2.66 -14.43 1.45
CA ALA A 354 -3.37 -15.48 0.74
C ALA A 354 -3.34 -15.17 -0.77
N LEU A 355 -3.65 -16.14 -1.62
CA LEU A 355 -3.85 -15.89 -3.04
C LEU A 355 -5.29 -15.42 -3.29
N ASP A 356 -5.45 -14.47 -4.18
CA ASP A 356 -6.74 -14.04 -4.70
C ASP A 356 -7.38 -15.20 -5.51
N LYS A 357 -8.68 -15.42 -5.33
CA LYS A 357 -9.40 -16.52 -5.98
C LYS A 357 -9.49 -16.38 -7.50
N ASN A 358 -9.50 -15.16 -8.02
CA ASN A 358 -9.77 -14.89 -9.43
C ASN A 358 -8.49 -14.67 -10.22
N SER A 359 -7.54 -13.88 -9.66
CA SER A 359 -6.32 -13.46 -10.35
C SER A 359 -5.08 -14.27 -9.99
N ASN A 360 -5.13 -15.07 -8.92
CA ASN A 360 -3.95 -15.68 -8.27
C ASN A 360 -2.87 -14.69 -7.82
N TYR A 361 -3.18 -13.37 -7.75
CA TYR A 361 -2.26 -12.41 -7.18
C TYR A 361 -2.21 -12.56 -5.65
N LEU A 362 -1.07 -12.21 -5.08
CA LEU A 362 -0.89 -12.24 -3.63
C LEU A 362 -1.68 -11.12 -2.99
N ARG A 363 -2.61 -11.46 -2.07
CA ARG A 363 -3.24 -10.53 -1.15
C ARG A 363 -2.46 -10.49 0.15
N LYS A 364 -2.27 -9.32 0.73
CA LYS A 364 -1.46 -9.18 1.92
C LYS A 364 -1.95 -8.08 2.86
N LYS A 365 -1.90 -8.37 4.16
CA LYS A 365 -1.98 -7.42 5.27
C LYS A 365 -0.70 -7.48 6.07
N SER A 366 -0.15 -6.32 6.40
CA SER A 366 1.07 -6.20 7.20
C SER A 366 0.94 -5.07 8.21
N TRP A 367 1.42 -5.29 9.44
CA TRP A 367 1.48 -4.26 10.48
C TRP A 367 2.60 -4.56 11.46
N LEU A 368 3.01 -3.53 12.20
CA LEU A 368 4.02 -3.62 13.25
C LEU A 368 3.35 -3.87 14.60
N ILE A 369 3.94 -4.74 15.41
CA ILE A 369 3.70 -4.79 16.84
C ILE A 369 4.97 -4.40 17.60
N THR A 370 4.79 -3.70 18.72
CA THR A 370 5.87 -3.24 19.60
C THR A 370 5.75 -3.92 20.94
N ILE A 371 6.87 -4.41 21.49
CA ILE A 371 6.94 -5.06 22.79
C ILE A 371 7.47 -4.04 23.81
N LYS A 372 6.73 -3.82 24.88
CA LYS A 372 7.11 -2.95 25.99
C LYS A 372 7.86 -3.70 27.09
#